data_413c28e8889e8a5efc418c76e0b13053
#
_entry.id   413c28e8889e8a5efc418c76e0b13053
#
_cell.length_a   1.000
_cell.length_b   1.000
_cell.length_c   1.000
_cell.angle_alpha   90.00
_cell.angle_beta   90.00
_cell.angle_gamma   90.00
#
_symmetry.space_group_name_H-M   'P 1'
#
loop_
_entity.id
_entity.type
_entity.pdbx_description
1 polymer ?
#
loop_
_entity_poly.entity_id
_entity_poly.type
_entity_poly.pdbx_seq_one_letter_code
_entity_poly.pdbx_strand_id
1 'polypeptide(L)'
;VVSLDSLTYAGNLENLADVLDHERLSFVHGDIRDVSLVADLVDGVDVIVNAAAESHVEKSIEEGASEFVTTNVEGTQILLDAIRTAPVERFVLISSSEVYGTAETDPMDERHPLEPRSPYAATKAGGDRLAYSYYVTYDLPIVIVRPFNNYGPRQHPEKVVPRFITQ
;
A
#
# COMPACT_ATOMS: atom_id res chain seq x y z
N VAL A 1 -6.76 7.76 15.38
CA VAL A 1 -6.07 7.28 14.17
C VAL A 1 -4.58 7.22 14.46
N VAL A 2 -3.92 6.11 14.11
CA VAL A 2 -2.47 6.01 14.09
C VAL A 2 -2.01 6.04 12.64
N SER A 3 -1.08 6.94 12.30
CA SER A 3 -0.47 7.03 10.97
C SER A 3 0.98 6.58 11.08
N LEU A 4 1.31 5.44 10.49
CA LEU A 4 2.67 4.93 10.37
C LEU A 4 3.22 5.26 8.99
N ASP A 5 4.38 5.92 8.92
CA ASP A 5 5.06 6.25 7.66
C ASP A 5 6.57 6.25 7.86
N SER A 6 7.31 5.69 6.91
CA SER A 6 8.77 5.63 6.94
C SER A 6 9.44 6.90 6.41
N LEU A 7 8.65 7.88 5.92
CA LEU A 7 9.11 9.16 5.39
C LEU A 7 10.27 9.00 4.37
N THR A 8 10.10 8.06 3.43
CA THR A 8 11.05 7.89 2.33
C THR A 8 10.97 9.05 1.34
N TYR A 9 11.49 8.91 0.14
CA TYR A 9 11.64 9.99 -0.84
C TYR A 9 10.37 10.82 -1.13
N ALA A 10 9.19 10.19 -1.07
CA ALA A 10 7.90 10.86 -1.27
C ALA A 10 7.20 11.24 0.06
N GLY A 11 7.77 10.84 1.19
CA GLY A 11 7.23 11.14 2.52
C GLY A 11 7.41 12.61 2.87
N ASN A 12 6.31 13.29 3.20
CA ASN A 12 6.36 14.69 3.62
C ASN A 12 5.37 14.93 4.75
N LEU A 13 5.90 15.16 5.95
CA LEU A 13 5.10 15.38 7.15
C LEU A 13 4.26 16.67 7.06
N GLU A 14 4.66 17.65 6.25
CA GLU A 14 3.86 18.85 5.99
C GLU A 14 2.49 18.53 5.38
N ASN A 15 2.33 17.37 4.75
CA ASN A 15 1.03 16.91 4.28
C ASN A 15 0.01 16.71 5.41
N LEU A 16 0.47 16.55 6.64
CA LEU A 16 -0.36 16.40 7.84
C LEU A 16 -0.46 17.68 8.68
N ALA A 17 0.15 18.81 8.25
CA ALA A 17 0.26 20.03 9.06
C ALA A 17 -1.09 20.49 9.65
N ASP A 18 -2.18 20.37 8.87
CA ASP A 18 -3.52 20.81 9.31
C ASP A 18 -4.12 19.92 10.41
N VAL A 19 -3.58 18.70 10.61
CA VAL A 19 -4.15 17.69 11.51
C VAL A 19 -3.12 17.09 12.47
N LEU A 20 -1.85 17.44 12.34
CA LEU A 20 -0.76 16.83 13.10
C LEU A 20 -0.94 17.00 14.62
N ASP A 21 -1.44 18.17 15.04
CA ASP A 21 -1.69 18.50 16.46
C ASP A 21 -3.08 18.07 16.95
N HIS A 22 -3.84 17.33 16.11
CA HIS A 22 -5.18 16.91 16.49
C HIS A 22 -5.12 15.77 17.50
N GLU A 23 -5.82 15.89 18.63
CA GLU A 23 -5.81 14.92 19.75
C GLU A 23 -6.10 13.47 19.36
N ARG A 24 -6.80 13.24 18.24
CA ARG A 24 -7.14 11.91 17.73
C ARG A 24 -6.19 11.39 16.66
N LEU A 25 -5.09 12.08 16.38
CA LEU A 25 -4.05 11.61 15.47
C LEU A 25 -2.77 11.36 16.25
N SER A 26 -2.19 10.18 16.07
CA SER A 26 -0.83 9.85 16.50
C SER A 26 -0.01 9.54 15.25
N PHE A 27 1.08 10.26 15.04
CA PHE A 27 2.02 9.96 13.97
C PHE A 27 3.20 9.14 14.51
N VAL A 28 3.52 8.05 13.85
CA VAL A 28 4.65 7.17 14.15
C VAL A 28 5.58 7.15 12.95
N HIS A 29 6.82 7.60 13.14
CA HIS A 29 7.87 7.44 12.14
C HIS A 29 8.44 6.03 12.26
N GLY A 30 8.20 5.18 11.26
CA GLY A 30 8.66 3.79 11.28
C GLY A 30 8.31 3.08 9.97
N ASP A 31 8.69 1.83 9.88
CA ASP A 31 8.58 1.02 8.67
C ASP A 31 7.64 -0.17 8.90
N ILE A 32 6.78 -0.48 7.94
CA ILE A 32 5.92 -1.68 7.97
C ILE A 32 6.71 -2.99 7.97
N ARG A 33 8.02 -2.94 7.69
CA ARG A 33 8.94 -4.10 7.77
C ARG A 33 9.48 -4.34 9.18
N ASP A 34 9.27 -3.42 10.11
CA ASP A 34 9.64 -3.62 11.53
C ASP A 34 8.57 -4.46 12.21
N VAL A 35 8.86 -5.75 12.37
CA VAL A 35 7.94 -6.75 12.96
C VAL A 35 7.49 -6.36 14.37
N SER A 36 8.40 -5.83 15.19
CA SER A 36 8.09 -5.47 16.57
C SER A 36 7.20 -4.23 16.64
N LEU A 37 7.53 -3.21 15.86
CA LEU A 37 6.74 -2.00 15.77
C LEU A 37 5.33 -2.28 15.23
N VAL A 38 5.24 -3.08 14.18
CA VAL A 38 3.95 -3.48 13.59
C VAL A 38 3.10 -4.25 14.61
N ALA A 39 3.69 -5.19 15.34
CA ALA A 39 2.96 -5.95 16.37
C ALA A 39 2.40 -5.02 17.46
N ASP A 40 3.20 -4.06 17.93
CA ASP A 40 2.78 -3.09 18.94
C ASP A 40 1.66 -2.16 18.43
N LEU A 41 1.72 -1.75 17.16
CA LEU A 41 0.75 -0.82 16.59
C LEU A 41 -0.58 -1.49 16.18
N VAL A 42 -0.55 -2.76 15.85
CA VAL A 42 -1.76 -3.53 15.45
C VAL A 42 -2.60 -3.92 16.67
N ASP A 43 -2.00 -4.01 17.85
CA ASP A 43 -2.72 -4.36 19.07
C ASP A 43 -3.77 -3.28 19.42
N GLY A 44 -5.03 -3.71 19.52
CA GLY A 44 -6.14 -2.84 19.90
C GLY A 44 -6.66 -1.89 18.81
N VAL A 45 -6.27 -2.06 17.53
CA VAL A 45 -6.86 -1.30 16.43
C VAL A 45 -8.01 -2.08 15.76
N ASP A 46 -9.06 -1.36 15.36
CA ASP A 46 -10.23 -1.96 14.72
C ASP A 46 -10.02 -2.16 13.22
N VAL A 47 -9.40 -1.20 12.56
CA VAL A 47 -9.24 -1.17 11.09
C VAL A 47 -7.82 -0.79 10.70
N ILE A 48 -7.25 -1.54 9.77
CA ILE A 48 -5.96 -1.24 9.17
C ILE A 48 -6.15 -0.93 7.68
N VAL A 49 -5.56 0.18 7.23
CA VAL A 49 -5.45 0.53 5.81
C VAL A 49 -3.98 0.54 5.42
N ASN A 50 -3.54 -0.49 4.69
CA ASN A 50 -2.19 -0.55 4.15
C ASN A 50 -2.12 0.18 2.80
N ALA A 51 -1.66 1.43 2.84
CA ALA A 51 -1.35 2.24 1.67
C ALA A 51 0.19 2.38 1.44
N ALA A 52 1.00 1.85 2.35
CA ALA A 52 2.45 1.90 2.23
C ALA A 52 2.92 1.09 1.01
N ALA A 53 3.71 1.71 0.15
CA ALA A 53 4.26 1.06 -1.03
C ALA A 53 5.39 1.88 -1.67
N GLU A 54 6.36 1.20 -2.24
CA GLU A 54 7.16 1.76 -3.33
C GLU A 54 6.30 1.78 -4.60
N SER A 55 6.19 2.95 -5.28
CA SER A 55 5.18 3.15 -6.32
C SER A 55 5.68 3.77 -7.63
N HIS A 56 7.00 3.98 -7.80
CA HIS A 56 7.57 4.59 -9.00
C HIS A 56 7.90 3.53 -10.04
N VAL A 57 7.07 3.40 -11.08
CA VAL A 57 7.21 2.36 -12.11
C VAL A 57 8.58 2.40 -12.80
N GLU A 58 9.00 3.58 -13.29
CA GLU A 58 10.29 3.74 -13.97
C GLU A 58 11.46 3.35 -13.07
N LYS A 59 11.47 3.80 -11.79
CA LYS A 59 12.48 3.39 -10.82
C LYS A 59 12.56 1.87 -10.68
N SER A 60 11.42 1.19 -10.68
CA SER A 60 11.41 -0.29 -10.60
C SER A 60 12.05 -0.98 -11.80
N ILE A 61 12.06 -0.32 -12.97
CA ILE A 61 12.63 -0.83 -14.21
C ILE A 61 14.13 -0.51 -14.29
N GLU A 62 14.51 0.71 -13.95
CA GLU A 62 15.87 1.23 -14.14
C GLU A 62 16.82 0.85 -12.99
N GLU A 63 16.36 0.91 -11.74
CA GLU A 63 17.17 0.70 -10.54
C GLU A 63 16.99 -0.69 -9.93
N GLY A 64 15.98 -1.44 -10.40
CA GLY A 64 15.66 -2.79 -9.93
C GLY A 64 14.56 -2.85 -8.90
N ALA A 65 14.12 -4.06 -8.59
CA ALA A 65 12.88 -4.31 -7.86
C ALA A 65 13.06 -4.61 -6.37
N SER A 66 14.28 -4.60 -5.83
CA SER A 66 14.56 -5.07 -4.46
C SER A 66 13.73 -4.33 -3.39
N GLU A 67 13.73 -3.00 -3.41
CA GLU A 67 12.95 -2.19 -2.46
C GLU A 67 11.44 -2.40 -2.64
N PHE A 68 11.00 -2.60 -3.88
CA PHE A 68 9.60 -2.89 -4.18
C PHE A 68 9.16 -4.25 -3.62
N VAL A 69 10.02 -5.27 -3.72
CA VAL A 69 9.74 -6.60 -3.15
C VAL A 69 9.66 -6.50 -1.63
N THR A 70 10.65 -5.89 -0.99
CA THR A 70 10.68 -5.80 0.48
C THR A 70 9.54 -4.96 1.03
N THR A 71 9.19 -3.86 0.39
CA THR A 71 8.09 -3.00 0.87
C THR A 71 6.72 -3.57 0.50
N ASN A 72 6.49 -3.86 -0.79
CA ASN A 72 5.14 -4.19 -1.28
C ASN A 72 4.73 -5.63 -0.97
N VAL A 73 5.69 -6.56 -0.86
CA VAL A 73 5.40 -7.97 -0.59
C VAL A 73 5.71 -8.34 0.86
N GLU A 74 6.96 -8.18 1.31
CA GLU A 74 7.36 -8.53 2.67
C GLU A 74 6.67 -7.64 3.73
N GLY A 75 6.63 -6.32 3.52
CA GLY A 75 5.92 -5.41 4.43
C GLY A 75 4.42 -5.75 4.53
N THR A 76 3.79 -6.10 3.40
CA THR A 76 2.40 -6.57 3.40
C THR A 76 2.26 -7.89 4.18
N GLN A 77 3.20 -8.83 4.01
CA GLN A 77 3.19 -10.11 4.72
C GLN A 77 3.31 -9.91 6.24
N ILE A 78 4.19 -9.02 6.70
CA ILE A 78 4.36 -8.71 8.13
C ILE A 78 3.06 -8.19 8.75
N LEU A 79 2.35 -7.28 8.07
CA LEU A 79 1.04 -6.79 8.50
C LEU A 79 0.00 -7.92 8.54
N LEU A 80 -0.02 -8.78 7.52
CA LEU A 80 -0.94 -9.93 7.46
C LEU A 80 -0.66 -10.95 8.57
N ASP A 81 0.60 -11.21 8.90
CA ASP A 81 0.95 -12.09 10.02
C ASP A 81 0.57 -11.47 11.37
N ALA A 82 0.72 -10.16 11.53
CA ALA A 82 0.33 -9.48 12.75
C ALA A 82 -1.18 -9.60 13.03
N ILE A 83 -2.04 -9.41 12.01
CA ILE A 83 -3.50 -9.53 12.19
C ILE A 83 -3.99 -10.97 12.41
N ARG A 84 -3.16 -11.98 12.21
CA ARG A 84 -3.51 -13.37 12.60
C ARG A 84 -3.53 -13.56 14.11
N THR A 85 -2.79 -12.76 14.84
CA THR A 85 -2.68 -12.85 16.30
C THR A 85 -3.40 -11.71 17.03
N ALA A 86 -3.60 -10.59 16.37
CA ALA A 86 -4.35 -9.44 16.87
C ALA A 86 -5.60 -9.27 16.00
N PRO A 87 -6.80 -9.62 16.48
CA PRO A 87 -8.02 -9.57 15.68
C PRO A 87 -8.39 -8.11 15.35
N VAL A 88 -8.64 -7.87 14.05
CA VAL A 88 -9.13 -6.60 13.54
C VAL A 88 -10.49 -6.78 12.88
N GLU A 89 -11.31 -5.73 12.84
CA GLU A 89 -12.59 -5.76 12.12
C GLU A 89 -12.40 -5.74 10.60
N ARG A 90 -11.34 -5.08 10.14
CA ARG A 90 -11.05 -4.95 8.70
C ARG A 90 -9.57 -4.66 8.43
N PHE A 91 -9.03 -5.36 7.42
CA PHE A 91 -7.76 -5.02 6.79
C PHE A 91 -8.02 -4.62 5.34
N VAL A 92 -7.63 -3.41 4.95
CA VAL A 92 -7.77 -2.90 3.59
C VAL A 92 -6.39 -2.78 2.95
N LEU A 93 -6.14 -3.56 1.91
CA LEU A 93 -4.93 -3.46 1.09
C LEU A 93 -5.19 -2.54 -0.11
N ILE A 94 -4.44 -1.46 -0.21
CA ILE A 94 -4.41 -0.64 -1.42
C ILE A 94 -3.43 -1.28 -2.41
N SER A 95 -3.97 -2.05 -3.35
CA SER A 95 -3.26 -2.65 -4.47
C SER A 95 -3.11 -1.63 -5.63
N SER A 96 -3.26 -2.05 -6.87
CA SER A 96 -3.17 -1.17 -8.05
C SER A 96 -3.92 -1.77 -9.23
N SER A 97 -4.45 -0.94 -10.12
CA SER A 97 -4.95 -1.40 -11.44
C SER A 97 -3.84 -1.95 -12.33
N GLU A 98 -2.60 -1.57 -12.09
CA GLU A 98 -1.42 -2.09 -12.82
C GLU A 98 -1.26 -3.62 -12.70
N VAL A 99 -1.87 -4.24 -11.68
CA VAL A 99 -1.84 -5.70 -11.51
C VAL A 99 -2.57 -6.43 -12.63
N TYR A 100 -3.51 -5.78 -13.30
CA TYR A 100 -4.26 -6.36 -14.42
C TYR A 100 -3.46 -6.41 -15.72
N GLY A 101 -2.50 -5.50 -15.91
CA GLY A 101 -1.78 -5.35 -17.17
C GLY A 101 -2.65 -4.74 -18.27
N THR A 102 -2.60 -5.31 -19.47
CA THR A 102 -3.41 -4.84 -20.61
C THR A 102 -4.84 -5.33 -20.50
N ALA A 103 -5.80 -4.44 -20.74
CA ALA A 103 -7.22 -4.79 -20.74
C ALA A 103 -7.54 -5.83 -21.84
N GLU A 104 -8.11 -6.96 -21.45
CA GLU A 104 -8.62 -7.99 -22.36
C GLU A 104 -10.13 -7.81 -22.61
N THR A 105 -10.81 -7.14 -21.67
CA THR A 105 -12.25 -6.85 -21.75
C THR A 105 -12.50 -5.39 -21.42
N ASP A 106 -13.58 -4.82 -21.98
CA ASP A 106 -14.02 -3.45 -21.67
C ASP A 106 -15.53 -3.49 -21.30
N PRO A 107 -15.89 -3.15 -20.08
CA PRO A 107 -15.00 -2.80 -18.95
C PRO A 107 -14.28 -4.01 -18.34
N MET A 108 -13.13 -3.76 -17.70
CA MET A 108 -12.49 -4.73 -16.82
C MET A 108 -13.23 -4.77 -15.47
N ASP A 109 -13.45 -5.96 -14.95
CA ASP A 109 -13.95 -6.16 -13.59
C ASP A 109 -12.88 -6.84 -12.69
N GLU A 110 -13.22 -7.13 -11.45
CA GLU A 110 -12.31 -7.73 -10.47
C GLU A 110 -11.92 -9.18 -10.80
N ARG A 111 -12.56 -9.80 -11.79
CA ARG A 111 -12.26 -11.17 -12.27
C ARG A 111 -11.24 -11.19 -13.40
N HIS A 112 -10.90 -10.01 -13.94
CA HIS A 112 -9.88 -9.90 -14.98
C HIS A 112 -8.58 -10.58 -14.54
N PRO A 113 -7.86 -11.31 -15.38
CA PRO A 113 -6.57 -11.90 -15.07
C PRO A 113 -5.58 -10.87 -14.53
N LEU A 114 -4.66 -11.32 -13.67
CA LEU A 114 -3.57 -10.49 -13.17
C LEU A 114 -2.31 -10.77 -13.98
N GLU A 115 -2.01 -9.87 -14.91
CA GLU A 115 -0.87 -9.98 -15.82
C GLU A 115 0.04 -8.73 -15.74
N PRO A 116 0.68 -8.50 -14.57
CA PRO A 116 1.47 -7.30 -14.34
C PRO A 116 2.61 -7.16 -15.35
N ARG A 117 2.84 -5.94 -15.86
CA ARG A 117 3.79 -5.68 -16.95
C ARG A 117 5.01 -4.86 -16.55
N SER A 118 5.20 -4.61 -15.27
CA SER A 118 6.40 -3.96 -14.72
C SER A 118 6.81 -4.63 -13.41
N PRO A 119 8.09 -4.48 -12.96
CA PRO A 119 8.50 -4.99 -11.65
C PRO A 119 7.65 -4.43 -10.51
N TYR A 120 7.32 -3.13 -10.52
CA TYR A 120 6.37 -2.53 -9.58
C TYR A 120 5.03 -3.27 -9.59
N ALA A 121 4.40 -3.40 -10.77
CA ALA A 121 3.10 -4.05 -10.89
C ALA A 121 3.14 -5.51 -10.41
N ALA A 122 4.25 -6.22 -10.69
CA ALA A 122 4.46 -7.59 -10.21
C ALA A 122 4.52 -7.66 -8.68
N THR A 123 5.19 -6.70 -8.00
CA THR A 123 5.23 -6.67 -6.53
C THR A 123 3.87 -6.29 -5.93
N LYS A 124 3.11 -5.39 -6.56
CA LYS A 124 1.73 -5.10 -6.13
C LYS A 124 0.83 -6.33 -6.31
N ALA A 125 0.96 -7.06 -7.42
CA ALA A 125 0.24 -8.33 -7.63
C ALA A 125 0.68 -9.40 -6.60
N GLY A 126 1.95 -9.44 -6.22
CA GLY A 126 2.46 -10.31 -5.16
C GLY A 126 1.78 -10.06 -3.81
N GLY A 127 1.75 -8.81 -3.36
CA GLY A 127 1.05 -8.43 -2.12
C GLY A 127 -0.46 -8.69 -2.19
N ASP A 128 -1.08 -8.38 -3.33
CA ASP A 128 -2.51 -8.64 -3.61
C ASP A 128 -2.85 -10.14 -3.48
N ARG A 129 -2.07 -11.00 -4.12
CA ARG A 129 -2.30 -12.45 -4.07
C ARG A 129 -1.98 -13.04 -2.70
N LEU A 130 -0.99 -12.49 -2.02
CA LEU A 130 -0.67 -12.86 -0.65
C LEU A 130 -1.86 -12.54 0.29
N ALA A 131 -2.39 -11.32 0.22
CA ALA A 131 -3.57 -10.94 0.99
C ALA A 131 -4.79 -11.81 0.68
N TYR A 132 -5.03 -12.13 -0.59
CA TYR A 132 -6.09 -13.06 -0.97
C TYR A 132 -5.89 -14.45 -0.37
N SER A 133 -4.66 -14.96 -0.35
CA SER A 133 -4.36 -16.26 0.24
C SER A 133 -4.63 -16.29 1.74
N TYR A 134 -4.32 -15.20 2.45
CA TYR A 134 -4.63 -15.06 3.88
C TYR A 134 -6.13 -14.97 4.15
N TYR A 135 -6.88 -14.26 3.31
CA TYR A 135 -8.34 -14.26 3.37
C TYR A 135 -8.91 -15.68 3.26
N VAL A 136 -8.48 -16.46 2.26
CA VAL A 136 -9.02 -17.80 2.00
C VAL A 136 -8.56 -18.83 3.03
N THR A 137 -7.29 -18.72 3.48
CA THR A 137 -6.68 -19.75 4.33
C THR A 137 -7.03 -19.54 5.81
N TYR A 138 -7.09 -18.30 6.25
CA TYR A 138 -7.24 -17.95 7.67
C TYR A 138 -8.56 -17.25 8.00
N ASP A 139 -9.43 -17.05 6.99
CA ASP A 139 -10.73 -16.36 7.13
C ASP A 139 -10.59 -14.95 7.72
N LEU A 140 -9.50 -14.25 7.36
CA LEU A 140 -9.24 -12.89 7.84
C LEU A 140 -10.11 -11.86 7.11
N PRO A 141 -10.57 -10.78 7.78
CA PRO A 141 -11.48 -9.78 7.22
C PRO A 141 -10.78 -8.82 6.25
N ILE A 142 -10.27 -9.33 5.14
CA ILE A 142 -9.45 -8.60 4.17
C ILE A 142 -10.29 -8.06 3.03
N VAL A 143 -10.04 -6.81 2.65
CA VAL A 143 -10.54 -6.16 1.43
C VAL A 143 -9.35 -5.71 0.60
N ILE A 144 -9.34 -6.05 -0.68
CA ILE A 144 -8.32 -5.61 -1.64
C ILE A 144 -8.94 -4.57 -2.56
N VAL A 145 -8.36 -3.38 -2.61
CA VAL A 145 -8.78 -2.28 -3.48
C VAL A 145 -7.74 -2.12 -4.59
N ARG A 146 -8.17 -2.15 -5.84
CA ARG A 146 -7.32 -1.95 -7.03
C ARG A 146 -7.67 -0.64 -7.71
N PRO A 147 -7.20 0.50 -7.16
CA PRO A 147 -7.55 1.79 -7.71
C PRO A 147 -6.88 2.01 -9.07
N PHE A 148 -7.58 2.68 -9.97
CA PHE A 148 -6.99 3.31 -11.14
C PHE A 148 -6.27 4.59 -10.70
N ASN A 149 -5.74 5.37 -11.65
CA ASN A 149 -4.94 6.54 -11.34
C ASN A 149 -5.71 7.55 -10.47
N ASN A 150 -5.17 7.83 -9.31
CA ASN A 150 -5.68 8.85 -8.41
C ASN A 150 -4.85 10.13 -8.56
N TYR A 151 -5.47 11.26 -8.34
CA TYR A 151 -4.81 12.56 -8.24
C TYR A 151 -5.50 13.42 -7.19
N GLY A 152 -4.76 14.35 -6.62
CA GLY A 152 -5.30 15.24 -5.61
C GLY A 152 -4.25 16.17 -5.00
N PRO A 153 -4.70 17.05 -4.08
CA PRO A 153 -3.79 17.92 -3.34
C PRO A 153 -2.71 17.14 -2.63
N ARG A 154 -1.50 17.72 -2.56
CA ARG A 154 -0.33 17.15 -1.86
C ARG A 154 0.27 15.91 -2.52
N GLN A 155 -0.18 15.54 -3.73
CA GLN A 155 0.43 14.45 -4.48
C GLN A 155 1.88 14.80 -4.85
N HIS A 156 2.79 13.82 -4.73
CA HIS A 156 4.21 14.02 -5.02
C HIS A 156 4.44 14.45 -6.48
N PRO A 157 5.36 15.43 -6.74
CA PRO A 157 5.58 16.01 -8.07
C PRO A 157 6.09 15.05 -9.15
N GLU A 158 6.53 13.83 -8.79
CA GLU A 158 6.90 12.80 -9.77
C GLU A 158 5.72 12.33 -10.64
N LYS A 159 4.51 12.43 -10.09
CA LYS A 159 3.30 11.96 -10.79
C LYS A 159 2.87 12.94 -11.89
N VAL A 160 2.27 12.39 -12.94
CA VAL A 160 1.94 13.12 -14.17
C VAL A 160 1.17 14.42 -13.93
N VAL A 161 0.07 14.36 -13.17
CA VAL A 161 -0.78 15.54 -12.96
C VAL A 161 -0.06 16.66 -12.21
N PRO A 162 0.53 16.44 -11.01
CA PRO A 162 1.26 17.51 -10.34
C PRO A 162 2.47 17.99 -11.14
N ARG A 163 3.16 17.11 -11.86
CA ARG A 163 4.30 17.49 -12.71
C ARG A 163 3.92 18.50 -13.79
N PHE A 164 2.78 18.30 -14.46
CA PHE A 164 2.29 19.24 -15.48
C PHE A 164 1.73 20.55 -14.90
N ILE A 165 1.29 20.55 -13.64
CA ILE A 165 0.79 21.78 -12.99
C ILE A 165 1.95 22.66 -12.51
N THR A 166 3.08 22.06 -12.12
CA THR A 166 4.22 22.78 -11.52
C THR A 166 5.32 23.15 -12.50
N GLN A 167 5.27 22.71 -13.76
CA GLN A 167 6.14 23.12 -14.87
C GLN A 167 5.52 24.26 -15.67
#